data_dd458ed805bbb5da92f43a26d29136c0
#
_entry.id   dd458ed805bbb5da92f43a26d29136c0
#
_cell.length_a   1.000
_cell.length_b   1.000
_cell.length_c   1.000
_cell.angle_alpha   90.00
_cell.angle_beta   90.00
_cell.angle_gamma   90.00
#
_symmetry.space_group_name_H-M   'P 1'
#
loop_
_entity.id
_entity.type
_entity.pdbx_description
1 polymer ?
#
loop_
_entity_poly.entity_id
_entity_poly.type
_entity_poly.pdbx_seq_one_letter_code
_entity_poly.pdbx_strand_id
1 'polypeptide(L)'
;TIRLGTAVTVLPWHNPVLIAEQAATVDLLSGGRLDFGVGKGYRDIEFDGFCIPKEESLARYEESIEVIIKSWTSNERFDHNGKFWSFKDIIVEPPTIQKPHPPLWTAAGTDESIARVAETGMSVMLDHFASFERTEERLTAWRSACDGIGRNFDPMEVALARGVTITLTNDGLEKATAIREERVSRMFDKFGALPGLEKKSDQPDSYANPDLAIDDAALLGTPDMIIERIQTLKDMGFEHILFLLPDSVETLRIISKEIMPAFKS
;
A
#
# COMPACT_ATOMS: atom_id res chain seq x y z
N THR A 1 -11.74 5.26 -17.39
CA THR A 1 -10.31 5.60 -17.55
C THR A 1 -9.55 5.15 -16.32
N ILE A 2 -8.51 4.31 -16.47
CA ILE A 2 -7.77 3.73 -15.36
C ILE A 2 -6.85 4.78 -14.70
N ARG A 3 -6.78 4.80 -13.37
CA ARG A 3 -5.78 5.56 -12.62
C ARG A 3 -4.46 4.78 -12.56
N LEU A 4 -3.36 5.47 -12.32
CA LEU A 4 -2.02 4.92 -12.19
C LEU A 4 -1.53 5.17 -10.78
N GLY A 5 -0.97 4.16 -10.13
CA GLY A 5 -0.48 4.33 -8.76
C GLY A 5 0.81 3.57 -8.49
N THR A 6 1.60 4.07 -7.53
CA THR A 6 2.71 3.31 -6.94
C THR A 6 2.28 2.71 -5.60
N ALA A 7 2.69 1.44 -5.32
CA ALA A 7 2.32 0.75 -4.07
C ALA A 7 3.49 -0.11 -3.54
N VAL A 8 4.59 0.52 -3.17
CA VAL A 8 4.85 1.95 -2.94
C VAL A 8 6.21 2.34 -3.56
N THR A 9 6.48 3.66 -3.72
CA THR A 9 7.82 4.20 -3.92
C THR A 9 8.49 4.37 -2.54
N VAL A 10 9.63 3.72 -2.31
CA VAL A 10 10.35 3.76 -1.02
C VAL A 10 11.26 4.99 -0.99
N LEU A 11 10.79 6.07 -0.39
CA LEU A 11 11.42 7.39 -0.47
C LEU A 11 12.86 7.49 0.07
N PRO A 12 13.26 6.81 1.17
CA PRO A 12 14.61 6.95 1.71
C PRO A 12 15.75 6.67 0.73
N TRP A 13 15.48 5.94 -0.35
CA TRP A 13 16.48 5.57 -1.36
C TRP A 13 16.55 6.53 -2.54
N HIS A 14 15.67 7.55 -2.59
CA HIS A 14 15.54 8.43 -3.74
C HIS A 14 15.82 9.88 -3.39
N ASN A 15 16.37 10.62 -4.35
CA ASN A 15 16.41 12.08 -4.26
C ASN A 15 14.96 12.61 -4.39
N PRO A 16 14.42 13.33 -3.38
CA PRO A 16 13.01 13.71 -3.37
C PRO A 16 12.64 14.72 -4.47
N VAL A 17 13.57 15.57 -4.92
CA VAL A 17 13.33 16.49 -6.04
C VAL A 17 13.16 15.72 -7.35
N LEU A 18 14.05 14.75 -7.63
CA LEU A 18 13.95 13.92 -8.84
C LEU A 18 12.67 13.07 -8.84
N ILE A 19 12.27 12.54 -7.68
CA ILE A 19 11.00 11.79 -7.56
C ILE A 19 9.81 12.72 -7.77
N ALA A 20 9.84 13.95 -7.27
CA ALA A 20 8.80 14.95 -7.50
C ALA A 20 8.64 15.28 -8.99
N GLU A 21 9.75 15.45 -9.74
CA GLU A 21 9.74 15.66 -11.19
C GLU A 21 9.17 14.46 -11.96
N GLN A 22 9.63 13.25 -11.61
CA GLN A 22 9.14 12.01 -12.23
C GLN A 22 7.63 11.82 -12.01
N ALA A 23 7.17 11.99 -10.78
CA ALA A 23 5.75 11.88 -10.45
C ALA A 23 4.91 12.96 -11.14
N ALA A 24 5.36 14.21 -11.16
CA ALA A 24 4.71 15.31 -11.87
C ALA A 24 4.64 15.05 -13.39
N THR A 25 5.70 14.47 -13.96
CA THR A 25 5.71 14.04 -15.37
C THR A 25 4.67 12.97 -15.66
N VAL A 26 4.55 11.95 -14.78
CA VAL A 26 3.51 10.91 -14.92
C VAL A 26 2.12 11.51 -14.75
N ASP A 27 1.93 12.43 -13.81
CA ASP A 27 0.67 13.13 -13.61
C ASP A 27 0.25 13.90 -14.87
N LEU A 28 1.17 14.64 -15.47
CA LEU A 28 0.97 15.38 -16.72
C LEU A 28 0.63 14.44 -17.89
N LEU A 29 1.46 13.43 -18.13
CA LEU A 29 1.29 12.50 -19.26
C LEU A 29 0.03 11.65 -19.13
N SER A 30 -0.38 11.35 -17.91
CA SER A 30 -1.61 10.62 -17.66
C SER A 30 -2.87 11.47 -17.70
N GLY A 31 -2.75 12.80 -17.75
CA GLY A 31 -3.89 13.72 -17.67
C GLY A 31 -4.52 13.75 -16.27
N GLY A 32 -3.70 13.80 -15.21
CA GLY A 32 -4.15 13.89 -13.82
C GLY A 32 -4.69 12.59 -13.24
N ARG A 33 -4.14 11.43 -13.63
CA ARG A 33 -4.57 10.11 -13.15
C ARG A 33 -3.60 9.44 -12.19
N LEU A 34 -2.58 10.15 -11.73
CA LEU A 34 -1.61 9.61 -10.77
C LEU A 34 -2.18 9.58 -9.36
N ASP A 35 -2.03 8.45 -8.68
CA ASP A 35 -2.11 8.26 -7.23
C ASP A 35 -0.71 7.92 -6.74
N PHE A 36 -0.10 8.79 -5.94
CA PHE A 36 1.30 8.62 -5.58
C PHE A 36 1.46 7.93 -4.22
N GLY A 37 1.68 6.62 -4.27
CA GLY A 37 1.90 5.80 -3.08
C GLY A 37 3.36 5.76 -2.68
N VAL A 38 3.63 6.05 -1.41
CA VAL A 38 4.96 6.19 -0.83
C VAL A 38 5.15 5.33 0.41
N GLY A 39 6.38 5.02 0.76
CA GLY A 39 6.71 4.24 1.95
C GLY A 39 8.10 4.54 2.48
N LYS A 40 8.29 4.23 3.78
CA LYS A 40 9.59 4.40 4.45
C LYS A 40 10.56 3.24 4.19
N GLY A 41 10.07 2.12 3.63
CA GLY A 41 10.83 0.87 3.57
C GLY A 41 10.87 0.14 4.92
N TYR A 42 11.19 -1.18 4.86
CA TYR A 42 11.25 -2.01 6.08
C TYR A 42 12.28 -3.15 6.00
N ARG A 43 12.78 -3.50 4.81
CA ARG A 43 13.68 -4.64 4.63
C ARG A 43 15.13 -4.24 4.84
N ASP A 44 15.81 -4.88 5.80
CA ASP A 44 17.22 -4.63 6.08
C ASP A 44 18.11 -4.81 4.87
N ILE A 45 17.91 -5.90 4.11
CA ILE A 45 18.70 -6.21 2.91
C ILE A 45 18.63 -5.10 1.84
N GLU A 46 17.52 -4.38 1.76
CA GLU A 46 17.37 -3.27 0.81
C GLU A 46 18.12 -2.04 1.30
N PHE A 47 18.02 -1.73 2.60
CA PHE A 47 18.78 -0.64 3.21
C PHE A 47 20.29 -0.87 3.14
N ASP A 48 20.74 -2.10 3.43
CA ASP A 48 22.14 -2.51 3.29
C ASP A 48 22.61 -2.36 1.85
N GLY A 49 21.79 -2.80 0.89
CA GLY A 49 22.09 -2.72 -0.54
C GLY A 49 22.24 -1.28 -1.07
N PHE A 50 21.49 -0.34 -0.50
CA PHE A 50 21.58 1.10 -0.81
C PHE A 50 22.56 1.86 0.13
N CYS A 51 23.21 1.17 1.07
CA CYS A 51 24.11 1.75 2.05
C CYS A 51 23.46 2.89 2.87
N ILE A 52 22.20 2.73 3.24
CA ILE A 52 21.44 3.69 4.04
C ILE A 52 21.14 3.05 5.40
N PRO A 53 21.46 3.72 6.52
CA PRO A 53 21.10 3.22 7.85
C PRO A 53 19.58 3.07 7.99
N LYS A 54 19.10 1.87 8.35
CA LYS A 54 17.67 1.60 8.48
C LYS A 54 16.98 2.44 9.55
N GLU A 55 17.69 2.76 10.61
CA GLU A 55 17.23 3.65 11.70
C GLU A 55 16.89 5.07 11.22
N GLU A 56 17.43 5.48 10.08
CA GLU A 56 17.11 6.77 9.45
C GLU A 56 15.87 6.72 8.57
N SER A 57 15.28 5.55 8.35
CA SER A 57 14.21 5.32 7.36
C SER A 57 13.02 6.27 7.54
N LEU A 58 12.53 6.41 8.79
CA LEU A 58 11.38 7.27 9.07
C LEU A 58 11.72 8.76 8.85
N ALA A 59 12.86 9.21 9.40
CA ALA A 59 13.23 10.61 9.30
C ALA A 59 13.56 11.02 7.84
N ARG A 60 14.21 10.13 7.05
CA ARG A 60 14.40 10.35 5.61
C ARG A 60 13.10 10.40 4.83
N TYR A 61 12.16 9.52 5.18
CA TYR A 61 10.82 9.49 4.58
C TYR A 61 10.07 10.79 4.84
N GLU A 62 10.03 11.25 6.09
CA GLU A 62 9.32 12.47 6.49
C GLU A 62 9.91 13.71 5.81
N GLU A 63 11.24 13.85 5.81
CA GLU A 63 11.90 14.95 5.11
C GLU A 63 11.68 14.90 3.59
N SER A 64 11.68 13.69 3.01
CA SER A 64 11.40 13.54 1.57
C SER A 64 9.96 13.95 1.21
N ILE A 65 8.97 13.60 2.03
CA ILE A 65 7.57 14.03 1.83
C ILE A 65 7.44 15.56 1.88
N GLU A 66 8.09 16.20 2.85
CA GLU A 66 8.11 17.67 2.95
C GLU A 66 8.65 18.30 1.66
N VAL A 67 9.82 17.83 1.17
CA VAL A 67 10.42 18.33 -0.06
C VAL A 67 9.53 18.10 -1.27
N ILE A 68 8.93 16.91 -1.39
CA ILE A 68 8.06 16.55 -2.53
C ILE A 68 6.81 17.44 -2.55
N ILE A 69 6.12 17.60 -1.42
CA ILE A 69 4.92 18.46 -1.34
C ILE A 69 5.31 19.90 -1.66
N LYS A 70 6.39 20.39 -1.07
CA LYS A 70 6.89 21.75 -1.36
C LYS A 70 7.21 21.93 -2.83
N SER A 71 7.82 20.93 -3.48
CA SER A 71 8.15 20.94 -4.91
C SER A 71 6.91 21.07 -5.79
N TRP A 72 5.80 20.44 -5.41
CA TRP A 72 4.55 20.48 -6.21
C TRP A 72 3.65 21.68 -5.93
N THR A 73 3.82 22.30 -4.75
CA THR A 73 2.96 23.42 -4.32
C THR A 73 3.60 24.78 -4.46
N SER A 74 4.94 24.83 -4.58
CA SER A 74 5.66 26.09 -4.79
C SER A 74 5.54 26.57 -6.23
N ASN A 75 5.21 27.84 -6.40
CA ASN A 75 5.16 28.50 -7.71
C ASN A 75 6.47 29.26 -8.01
N GLU A 76 7.36 29.33 -7.05
CA GLU A 76 8.64 30.04 -7.12
C GLU A 76 9.77 29.10 -6.73
N ARG A 77 11.00 29.48 -7.09
CA ARG A 77 12.19 28.76 -6.66
C ARG A 77 12.32 28.80 -5.15
N PHE A 78 12.79 27.70 -4.57
CA PHE A 78 12.93 27.58 -3.12
C PHE A 78 14.24 26.91 -2.72
N ASP A 79 14.63 27.16 -1.49
CA ASP A 79 15.71 26.47 -0.81
C ASP A 79 15.14 25.44 0.17
N HIS A 80 15.86 24.35 0.37
CA HIS A 80 15.63 23.40 1.46
C HIS A 80 16.96 23.10 2.14
N ASN A 81 16.99 23.13 3.46
CA ASN A 81 18.18 22.83 4.25
C ASN A 81 17.77 21.92 5.41
N GLY A 82 17.60 20.65 5.11
CA GLY A 82 17.22 19.62 6.07
C GLY A 82 18.39 18.81 6.62
N LYS A 83 18.09 17.73 7.29
CA LYS A 83 19.09 16.82 7.87
C LYS A 83 19.74 15.94 6.80
N PHE A 84 18.96 15.45 5.83
CA PHE A 84 19.41 14.50 4.81
C PHE A 84 19.51 15.13 3.43
N TRP A 85 18.77 16.21 3.18
CA TRP A 85 18.68 16.86 1.90
C TRP A 85 18.95 18.35 2.01
N SER A 86 19.78 18.86 1.11
CA SER A 86 20.02 20.28 0.97
C SER A 86 19.94 20.67 -0.49
N PHE A 87 19.05 21.60 -0.81
CA PHE A 87 18.81 22.11 -2.15
C PHE A 87 18.80 23.63 -2.14
N LYS A 88 19.25 24.23 -3.24
CA LYS A 88 19.30 25.67 -3.38
C LYS A 88 18.70 26.09 -4.73
N ASP A 89 17.84 27.08 -4.69
CA ASP A 89 17.26 27.74 -5.85
C ASP A 89 16.59 26.76 -6.83
N ILE A 90 15.82 25.78 -6.30
CA ILE A 90 15.16 24.74 -7.11
C ILE A 90 13.73 25.10 -7.44
N ILE A 91 13.26 24.62 -8.59
CA ILE A 91 11.86 24.54 -8.99
C ILE A 91 11.67 23.21 -9.72
N VAL A 92 10.52 22.55 -9.50
CA VAL A 92 10.19 21.29 -10.16
C VAL A 92 9.30 21.56 -11.36
N GLU A 93 9.74 21.10 -12.53
CA GLU A 93 9.01 21.18 -13.79
C GLU A 93 8.99 19.79 -14.47
N PRO A 94 7.85 19.38 -15.06
CA PRO A 94 6.59 20.13 -15.19
C PRO A 94 5.84 20.25 -13.86
N PRO A 95 4.94 21.23 -13.72
CA PRO A 95 4.04 21.28 -12.58
C PRO A 95 3.01 20.14 -12.66
N THR A 96 2.50 19.70 -11.51
CA THR A 96 1.40 18.72 -11.46
C THR A 96 0.11 19.29 -12.02
N ILE A 97 -0.68 18.47 -12.74
CA ILE A 97 -2.04 18.82 -13.20
C ILE A 97 -2.99 18.81 -12.01
N GLN A 98 -2.92 17.77 -11.17
CA GLN A 98 -3.76 17.65 -9.98
C GLN A 98 -3.37 18.70 -8.94
N LYS A 99 -4.35 19.36 -8.33
CA LYS A 99 -4.12 20.43 -7.35
C LYS A 99 -4.75 20.09 -6.00
N PRO A 100 -4.07 20.38 -4.88
CA PRO A 100 -2.75 21.04 -4.78
C PRO A 100 -1.59 20.15 -5.29
N HIS A 101 -1.76 18.85 -5.32
CA HIS A 101 -0.83 17.82 -5.81
C HIS A 101 -1.59 16.50 -6.07
N PRO A 102 -0.98 15.49 -6.72
CA PRO A 102 -1.56 14.15 -6.82
C PRO A 102 -1.91 13.59 -5.43
N PRO A 103 -3.00 12.79 -5.30
CA PRO A 103 -3.33 12.12 -4.05
C PRO A 103 -2.14 11.32 -3.54
N LEU A 104 -1.83 11.50 -2.25
CA LEU A 104 -0.76 10.78 -1.56
C LEU A 104 -1.31 9.59 -0.80
N TRP A 105 -0.65 8.45 -0.97
CA TRP A 105 -0.95 7.20 -0.30
C TRP A 105 0.27 6.70 0.46
N THR A 106 0.07 6.12 1.64
CA THR A 106 1.18 5.50 2.36
C THR A 106 0.78 4.19 3.01
N ALA A 107 1.74 3.26 3.10
CA ALA A 107 1.50 1.97 3.73
C ALA A 107 1.56 2.08 5.26
N ALA A 108 0.58 1.51 5.94
CA ALA A 108 0.55 1.37 7.39
C ALA A 108 0.01 0.00 7.80
N GLY A 109 0.51 -0.57 8.90
CA GLY A 109 0.13 -1.90 9.36
C GLY A 109 -0.10 -2.01 10.87
N THR A 110 0.39 -1.06 11.67
CA THR A 110 0.12 -0.97 13.11
C THR A 110 -0.86 0.15 13.40
N ASP A 111 -1.60 0.05 14.49
CA ASP A 111 -2.59 1.06 14.90
C ASP A 111 -1.93 2.44 15.09
N GLU A 112 -0.70 2.48 15.64
CA GLU A 112 0.09 3.70 15.76
C GLU A 112 0.42 4.32 14.39
N SER A 113 0.86 3.49 13.42
CA SER A 113 1.18 3.98 12.08
C SER A 113 -0.08 4.45 11.32
N ILE A 114 -1.20 3.76 11.51
CA ILE A 114 -2.51 4.14 10.95
C ILE A 114 -2.95 5.50 11.50
N ALA A 115 -2.88 5.70 12.81
CA ALA A 115 -3.22 6.99 13.44
C ALA A 115 -2.34 8.12 12.92
N ARG A 116 -1.04 7.90 12.79
CA ARG A 116 -0.10 8.89 12.23
C ARG A 116 -0.45 9.26 10.79
N VAL A 117 -0.85 8.29 9.96
CA VAL A 117 -1.26 8.56 8.57
C VAL A 117 -2.50 9.43 8.53
N ALA A 118 -3.49 9.19 9.40
CA ALA A 118 -4.70 10.01 9.47
C ALA A 118 -4.38 11.50 9.68
N GLU A 119 -3.39 11.82 10.52
CA GLU A 119 -2.95 13.19 10.82
C GLU A 119 -2.28 13.89 9.61
N THR A 120 -1.70 13.14 8.68
CA THR A 120 -1.00 13.72 7.51
C THR A 120 -1.92 14.15 6.38
N GLY A 121 -3.19 13.77 6.41
CA GLY A 121 -4.11 13.95 5.28
C GLY A 121 -3.89 12.98 4.12
N MET A 122 -2.94 12.05 4.21
CA MET A 122 -2.74 10.99 3.21
C MET A 122 -3.80 9.90 3.33
N SER A 123 -3.97 9.14 2.26
CA SER A 123 -4.75 7.89 2.23
C SER A 123 -3.89 6.71 2.68
N VAL A 124 -4.51 5.66 3.24
CA VAL A 124 -3.81 4.51 3.79
C VAL A 124 -3.88 3.30 2.88
N MET A 125 -2.75 2.60 2.73
CA MET A 125 -2.69 1.28 2.12
C MET A 125 -2.41 0.23 3.19
N LEU A 126 -3.29 -0.76 3.30
CA LEU A 126 -3.17 -1.91 4.18
C LEU A 126 -2.57 -3.09 3.41
N ASP A 127 -1.69 -3.83 4.07
CA ASP A 127 -0.99 -4.97 3.46
C ASP A 127 -1.90 -6.18 3.17
N HIS A 128 -1.33 -7.18 2.48
CA HIS A 128 -2.05 -8.37 2.00
C HIS A 128 -1.86 -9.62 2.88
N PHE A 129 -1.28 -9.45 4.08
CA PHE A 129 -1.00 -10.58 4.96
C PHE A 129 -1.98 -10.69 6.14
N ALA A 130 -2.62 -9.60 6.53
CA ALA A 130 -3.52 -9.57 7.66
C ALA A 130 -4.76 -10.46 7.41
N SER A 131 -5.15 -11.24 8.42
CA SER A 131 -6.42 -11.97 8.46
C SER A 131 -7.60 -11.01 8.23
N PHE A 132 -8.77 -11.56 7.94
CA PHE A 132 -9.99 -10.76 7.82
C PHE A 132 -10.30 -10.03 9.13
N GLU A 133 -10.19 -10.71 10.28
CA GLU A 133 -10.37 -10.11 11.60
C GLU A 133 -9.42 -8.93 11.84
N ARG A 134 -8.10 -9.13 11.62
CA ARG A 134 -7.11 -8.05 11.78
C ARG A 134 -7.32 -6.91 10.80
N THR A 135 -7.83 -7.20 9.62
CA THR A 135 -8.17 -6.20 8.60
C THR A 135 -9.33 -5.32 9.05
N GLU A 136 -10.37 -5.90 9.68
CA GLU A 136 -11.50 -5.18 10.27
C GLU A 136 -11.07 -4.29 11.43
N GLU A 137 -10.21 -4.80 12.32
CA GLU A 137 -9.61 -4.01 13.40
C GLU A 137 -8.86 -2.78 12.88
N ARG A 138 -8.06 -2.94 11.81
CA ARG A 138 -7.32 -1.85 11.18
C ARG A 138 -8.24 -0.80 10.53
N LEU A 139 -9.33 -1.23 9.90
CA LEU A 139 -10.34 -0.30 9.38
C LEU A 139 -11.01 0.48 10.52
N THR A 140 -11.29 -0.19 11.63
CA THR A 140 -11.84 0.45 12.84
C THR A 140 -10.84 1.44 13.44
N ALA A 141 -9.55 1.08 13.50
CA ALA A 141 -8.50 2.00 13.94
C ALA A 141 -8.39 3.24 13.05
N TRP A 142 -8.49 3.07 11.72
CA TRP A 142 -8.50 4.18 10.77
C TRP A 142 -9.70 5.11 10.98
N ARG A 143 -10.92 4.54 11.10
CA ARG A 143 -12.14 5.33 11.40
C ARG A 143 -11.99 6.13 12.67
N SER A 144 -11.54 5.47 13.75
CA SER A 144 -11.35 6.12 15.05
C SER A 144 -10.29 7.24 14.99
N ALA A 145 -9.20 7.02 14.24
CA ALA A 145 -8.17 8.04 14.05
C ALA A 145 -8.70 9.27 13.29
N CYS A 146 -9.46 9.03 12.21
CA CYS A 146 -10.13 10.12 11.47
C CYS A 146 -11.10 10.90 12.35
N ASP A 147 -11.97 10.22 13.10
CA ASP A 147 -12.94 10.83 14.00
C ASP A 147 -12.23 11.67 15.08
N GLY A 148 -11.14 11.16 15.63
CA GLY A 148 -10.36 11.84 16.68
C GLY A 148 -9.77 13.19 16.26
N ILE A 149 -9.54 13.40 14.96
CA ILE A 149 -9.03 14.66 14.40
C ILE A 149 -10.07 15.46 13.61
N GLY A 150 -11.33 15.01 13.60
CA GLY A 150 -12.43 15.66 12.86
C GLY A 150 -12.35 15.48 11.33
N ARG A 151 -11.60 14.48 10.83
CA ARG A 151 -11.55 14.09 9.42
C ARG A 151 -12.73 13.18 9.11
N ASN A 152 -13.47 13.47 8.05
CA ASN A 152 -14.52 12.58 7.59
C ASN A 152 -13.91 11.25 7.08
N PHE A 153 -14.48 10.13 7.49
CA PHE A 153 -14.11 8.83 6.97
C PHE A 153 -14.62 8.69 5.52
N ASP A 154 -13.70 8.35 4.61
CA ASP A 154 -14.00 7.94 3.23
C ASP A 154 -13.43 6.54 3.00
N PRO A 155 -14.26 5.53 2.69
CA PRO A 155 -13.79 4.16 2.44
C PRO A 155 -12.86 4.08 1.21
N MET A 156 -12.95 5.03 0.27
CA MET A 156 -12.05 5.10 -0.88
C MET A 156 -10.63 5.54 -0.53
N GLU A 157 -10.41 6.12 0.65
CA GLU A 157 -9.09 6.48 1.17
C GLU A 157 -8.38 5.31 1.89
N VAL A 158 -8.99 4.12 1.92
CA VAL A 158 -8.43 2.90 2.51
C VAL A 158 -8.28 1.84 1.43
N ALA A 159 -7.09 1.69 0.89
CA ALA A 159 -6.79 0.64 -0.07
C ALA A 159 -6.30 -0.62 0.64
N LEU A 160 -7.03 -1.72 0.48
CA LEU A 160 -6.67 -3.02 1.03
C LEU A 160 -6.02 -3.89 -0.03
N ALA A 161 -4.75 -4.26 0.17
CA ALA A 161 -4.09 -5.21 -0.72
C ALA A 161 -4.52 -6.66 -0.43
N ARG A 162 -4.73 -7.46 -1.47
CA ARG A 162 -5.03 -8.90 -1.37
C ARG A 162 -4.38 -9.69 -2.51
N GLY A 163 -3.70 -10.77 -2.15
CA GLY A 163 -3.21 -11.73 -3.12
C GLY A 163 -4.37 -12.52 -3.73
N VAL A 164 -4.41 -12.63 -5.06
CA VAL A 164 -5.46 -13.36 -5.78
C VAL A 164 -4.87 -14.58 -6.46
N THR A 165 -5.49 -15.74 -6.24
CA THR A 165 -5.17 -16.97 -6.96
C THR A 165 -6.45 -17.68 -7.37
N ILE A 166 -6.74 -17.73 -8.67
CA ILE A 166 -7.95 -18.32 -9.20
C ILE A 166 -7.68 -19.78 -9.56
N THR A 167 -8.57 -20.66 -9.12
CA THR A 167 -8.57 -22.10 -9.49
C THR A 167 -9.96 -22.47 -10.03
N LEU A 168 -9.99 -23.43 -10.96
CA LEU A 168 -11.25 -23.86 -11.57
C LEU A 168 -11.69 -25.23 -11.07
N THR A 169 -10.89 -25.89 -10.23
CA THR A 169 -11.14 -27.24 -9.71
C THR A 169 -10.65 -27.36 -8.27
N ASN A 170 -11.21 -28.33 -7.52
CA ASN A 170 -10.75 -28.63 -6.16
C ASN A 170 -9.29 -29.10 -6.10
N ASP A 171 -8.86 -29.93 -7.05
CA ASP A 171 -7.45 -30.33 -7.17
C ASP A 171 -6.53 -29.11 -7.44
N GLY A 172 -7.00 -28.15 -8.22
CA GLY A 172 -6.31 -26.88 -8.44
C GLY A 172 -6.23 -26.04 -7.15
N LEU A 173 -7.27 -26.05 -6.33
CA LEU A 173 -7.31 -25.36 -5.04
C LEU A 173 -6.27 -25.93 -4.08
N GLU A 174 -6.23 -27.24 -3.89
CA GLU A 174 -5.23 -27.90 -3.03
C GLU A 174 -3.79 -27.57 -3.45
N LYS A 175 -3.50 -27.64 -4.76
CA LYS A 175 -2.19 -27.29 -5.31
C LYS A 175 -1.85 -25.81 -5.09
N ALA A 176 -2.81 -24.93 -5.31
CA ALA A 176 -2.58 -23.48 -5.13
C ALA A 176 -2.36 -23.12 -3.66
N THR A 177 -3.06 -23.77 -2.74
CA THR A 177 -2.85 -23.65 -1.30
C THR A 177 -1.43 -24.08 -0.94
N ALA A 178 -1.01 -25.27 -1.34
CA ALA A 178 0.34 -25.79 -1.06
C ALA A 178 1.45 -24.85 -1.63
N ILE A 179 1.29 -24.35 -2.86
CA ILE A 179 2.24 -23.38 -3.45
C ILE A 179 2.28 -22.07 -2.64
N ARG A 180 1.13 -21.61 -2.16
CA ARG A 180 1.07 -20.40 -1.34
C ARG A 180 1.75 -20.61 0.00
N GLU A 181 1.52 -21.74 0.67
CA GLU A 181 2.18 -22.14 1.93
C GLU A 181 3.70 -22.09 1.77
N GLU A 182 4.21 -22.78 0.75
CA GLU A 182 5.65 -22.79 0.47
C GLU A 182 6.21 -21.39 0.17
N ARG A 183 5.45 -20.55 -0.53
CA ARG A 183 5.87 -19.17 -0.86
C ARG A 183 5.88 -18.29 0.38
N VAL A 184 4.87 -18.37 1.22
CA VAL A 184 4.77 -17.61 2.48
C VAL A 184 5.89 -18.07 3.42
N SER A 185 6.10 -19.38 3.62
CA SER A 185 7.18 -19.91 4.45
C SER A 185 8.55 -19.41 3.98
N ARG A 186 8.86 -19.54 2.69
CA ARG A 186 10.13 -19.03 2.12
C ARG A 186 10.31 -17.53 2.30
N MET A 187 9.23 -16.76 2.27
CA MET A 187 9.29 -15.32 2.49
C MET A 187 9.66 -15.02 3.96
N PHE A 188 9.04 -15.70 4.92
CA PHE A 188 9.37 -15.56 6.33
C PHE A 188 10.80 -16.01 6.64
N ASP A 189 11.25 -17.13 6.05
CA ASP A 189 12.62 -17.62 6.20
C ASP A 189 13.66 -16.62 5.67
N LYS A 190 13.36 -15.97 4.56
CA LYS A 190 14.29 -15.08 3.88
C LYS A 190 14.32 -13.66 4.44
N PHE A 191 13.19 -13.15 4.90
CA PHE A 191 13.03 -11.74 5.26
C PHE A 191 12.75 -11.52 6.76
N GLY A 192 12.59 -12.59 7.52
CA GLY A 192 12.18 -12.50 8.94
C GLY A 192 10.75 -12.01 9.11
N ALA A 193 10.33 -11.82 10.35
CA ALA A 193 9.04 -11.19 10.65
C ALA A 193 9.02 -9.77 10.09
N LEU A 194 7.92 -9.41 9.42
CA LEU A 194 7.76 -8.07 8.88
C LEU A 194 7.68 -7.05 10.03
N PRO A 195 8.35 -5.87 9.94
CA PRO A 195 8.28 -4.86 11.00
C PRO A 195 6.83 -4.43 11.29
N GLY A 196 6.51 -4.30 12.54
CA GLY A 196 5.13 -4.04 12.99
C GLY A 196 4.26 -5.28 13.11
N LEU A 197 4.85 -6.46 12.85
CA LEU A 197 4.26 -7.78 12.96
C LEU A 197 4.90 -8.59 14.11
N GLU A 198 5.83 -7.97 14.81
CA GLU A 198 6.40 -8.54 16.03
C GLU A 198 5.30 -8.76 17.06
N LYS A 199 5.31 -9.96 17.63
CA LYS A 199 4.38 -10.42 18.63
C LYS A 199 4.18 -9.41 19.75
N LYS A 200 3.09 -8.66 19.74
CA LYS A 200 2.51 -8.17 20.99
C LYS A 200 1.81 -9.37 21.62
N SER A 201 2.08 -9.62 22.90
CA SER A 201 1.74 -10.83 23.63
C SER A 201 0.26 -11.28 23.60
N ASP A 202 -0.64 -10.52 23.02
CA ASP A 202 -2.08 -10.66 23.11
C ASP A 202 -2.79 -10.67 21.71
N GLN A 203 -2.07 -10.77 20.59
CA GLN A 203 -2.68 -10.80 19.26
C GLN A 203 -2.51 -12.16 18.58
N PRO A 204 -3.58 -12.72 17.98
CA PRO A 204 -3.46 -13.87 17.10
C PRO A 204 -2.66 -13.45 15.87
N ASP A 205 -1.53 -14.08 15.67
CA ASP A 205 -0.47 -13.69 14.75
C ASP A 205 -0.66 -14.34 13.38
N SER A 206 -1.43 -13.75 12.48
CA SER A 206 -1.37 -14.08 11.06
C SER A 206 0.01 -13.78 10.42
N TYR A 207 0.89 -13.11 11.17
CA TYR A 207 2.23 -12.73 10.72
C TYR A 207 3.34 -13.52 11.41
N ALA A 208 3.09 -14.09 12.57
CA ALA A 208 3.97 -15.03 13.20
C ALA A 208 3.51 -16.49 12.96
N ASN A 209 2.30 -16.67 12.46
CA ASN A 209 1.80 -17.98 12.04
C ASN A 209 1.55 -17.95 10.53
N PRO A 210 2.45 -18.55 9.71
CA PRO A 210 2.29 -18.68 8.27
C PRO A 210 0.94 -19.27 7.87
N ASP A 211 0.39 -20.20 8.64
CA ASP A 211 -0.85 -20.89 8.36
C ASP A 211 -2.05 -19.94 8.32
N LEU A 212 -2.13 -18.97 9.24
CA LEU A 212 -3.19 -17.95 9.23
C LEU A 212 -3.06 -16.96 8.06
N ALA A 213 -1.82 -16.64 7.65
CA ALA A 213 -1.59 -15.80 6.46
C ALA A 213 -1.95 -16.53 5.15
N ILE A 214 -2.04 -17.85 5.17
CA ILE A 214 -2.33 -18.70 4.01
C ILE A 214 -3.83 -18.76 3.77
N ASP A 215 -4.61 -19.13 4.77
CA ASP A 215 -6.03 -19.45 4.59
C ASP A 215 -6.93 -18.21 4.66
N ASP A 216 -6.63 -17.25 5.52
CA ASP A 216 -7.56 -16.17 5.83
C ASP A 216 -7.28 -14.85 5.11
N ALA A 217 -6.03 -14.58 4.72
CA ALA A 217 -5.68 -13.31 4.08
C ALA A 217 -5.90 -13.26 2.57
N ALA A 218 -5.92 -14.41 1.87
CA ALA A 218 -5.92 -14.44 0.41
C ALA A 218 -7.31 -14.56 -0.21
N LEU A 219 -7.46 -14.02 -1.41
CA LEU A 219 -8.56 -14.31 -2.32
C LEU A 219 -8.18 -15.53 -3.16
N LEU A 220 -8.34 -16.73 -2.58
CA LEU A 220 -7.93 -18.00 -3.16
C LEU A 220 -9.17 -18.88 -3.40
N GLY A 221 -9.32 -19.44 -4.60
CA GLY A 221 -10.40 -20.36 -4.92
C GLY A 221 -11.02 -20.19 -6.29
N THR A 222 -12.22 -20.71 -6.47
CA THR A 222 -13.04 -20.49 -7.66
C THR A 222 -13.51 -19.03 -7.73
N PRO A 223 -13.97 -18.55 -8.90
CA PRO A 223 -14.55 -17.22 -9.00
C PRO A 223 -15.66 -16.95 -7.96
N ASP A 224 -16.54 -17.91 -7.72
CA ASP A 224 -17.63 -17.77 -6.74
C ASP A 224 -17.08 -17.62 -5.31
N MET A 225 -16.10 -18.43 -4.91
CA MET A 225 -15.42 -18.31 -3.60
C MET A 225 -14.74 -16.95 -3.44
N ILE A 226 -14.13 -16.44 -4.49
CA ILE A 226 -13.48 -15.12 -4.46
C ILE A 226 -14.53 -14.03 -4.35
N ILE A 227 -15.67 -14.14 -5.04
CA ILE A 227 -16.80 -13.20 -4.92
C ILE A 227 -17.31 -13.15 -3.49
N GLU A 228 -17.54 -14.30 -2.83
CA GLU A 228 -17.97 -14.37 -1.44
C GLU A 228 -16.97 -13.67 -0.49
N ARG A 229 -15.67 -13.90 -0.67
CA ARG A 229 -14.64 -13.26 0.15
C ARG A 229 -14.55 -11.74 -0.09
N ILE A 230 -14.69 -11.28 -1.33
CA ILE A 230 -14.76 -9.85 -1.64
C ILE A 230 -16.03 -9.24 -1.03
N GLN A 231 -17.16 -9.94 -1.09
CA GLN A 231 -18.40 -9.47 -0.46
C GLN A 231 -18.24 -9.33 1.05
N THR A 232 -17.57 -10.27 1.72
CA THR A 232 -17.23 -10.15 3.14
C THR A 232 -16.42 -8.87 3.43
N LEU A 233 -15.39 -8.56 2.63
CA LEU A 233 -14.61 -7.33 2.78
C LEU A 233 -15.47 -6.08 2.54
N LYS A 234 -16.37 -6.13 1.57
CA LYS A 234 -17.30 -5.04 1.30
C LYS A 234 -18.26 -4.81 2.47
N ASP A 235 -18.77 -5.89 3.07
CA ASP A 235 -19.68 -5.83 4.23
C ASP A 235 -18.97 -5.24 5.47
N MET A 236 -17.66 -5.44 5.62
CA MET A 236 -16.82 -4.76 6.62
C MET A 236 -16.69 -3.25 6.34
N GLY A 237 -16.90 -2.82 5.09
CA GLY A 237 -16.84 -1.42 4.67
C GLY A 237 -15.62 -1.06 3.84
N PHE A 238 -14.94 -2.03 3.21
CA PHE A 238 -13.91 -1.76 2.20
C PHE A 238 -14.54 -1.54 0.82
N GLU A 239 -14.19 -0.45 0.17
CA GLU A 239 -14.61 -0.13 -1.20
C GLU A 239 -13.43 -0.10 -2.19
N HIS A 240 -12.20 -0.10 -1.68
CA HIS A 240 -11.00 -0.05 -2.51
C HIS A 240 -10.08 -1.24 -2.21
N ILE A 241 -10.06 -2.22 -3.12
CA ILE A 241 -9.24 -3.44 -2.99
C ILE A 241 -8.20 -3.49 -4.10
N LEU A 242 -6.92 -3.61 -3.73
CA LEU A 242 -5.79 -3.77 -4.63
C LEU A 242 -5.48 -5.25 -4.80
N PHE A 243 -5.66 -5.79 -5.99
CA PHE A 243 -5.34 -7.17 -6.29
C PHE A 243 -3.85 -7.34 -6.64
N LEU A 244 -3.15 -8.16 -5.87
CA LEU A 244 -1.83 -8.67 -6.25
C LEU A 244 -2.07 -9.91 -7.11
N LEU A 245 -1.91 -9.72 -8.41
CA LEU A 245 -2.18 -10.75 -9.41
C LEU A 245 -0.90 -11.47 -9.83
N PRO A 246 -0.97 -12.77 -10.19
CA PRO A 246 0.09 -13.40 -10.95
C PRO A 246 0.23 -12.71 -12.32
N ASP A 247 1.41 -12.80 -12.91
CA ASP A 247 1.68 -12.29 -14.26
C ASP A 247 0.96 -13.17 -15.31
N SER A 248 -0.35 -12.95 -15.46
CA SER A 248 -1.23 -13.74 -16.30
C SER A 248 -2.39 -12.92 -16.86
N VAL A 249 -2.41 -12.79 -18.17
CA VAL A 249 -3.54 -12.18 -18.90
C VAL A 249 -4.83 -12.98 -18.71
N GLU A 250 -4.73 -14.31 -18.54
CA GLU A 250 -5.88 -15.17 -18.32
C GLU A 250 -6.55 -14.87 -16.97
N THR A 251 -5.78 -14.68 -15.92
CA THR A 251 -6.29 -14.25 -14.60
C THR A 251 -7.07 -12.93 -14.71
N LEU A 252 -6.54 -11.95 -15.45
CA LEU A 252 -7.23 -10.67 -15.68
C LEU A 252 -8.55 -10.86 -16.45
N ARG A 253 -8.59 -11.78 -17.42
CA ARG A 253 -9.81 -12.09 -18.17
C ARG A 253 -10.89 -12.70 -17.28
N ILE A 254 -10.53 -13.65 -16.42
CA ILE A 254 -11.47 -14.27 -15.49
C ILE A 254 -12.00 -13.22 -14.51
N ILE A 255 -11.12 -12.42 -13.91
CA ILE A 255 -11.53 -11.33 -13.00
C ILE A 255 -12.52 -10.41 -13.70
N SER A 256 -12.21 -9.97 -14.93
CA SER A 256 -13.06 -9.04 -15.68
C SER A 256 -14.42 -9.61 -16.07
N LYS A 257 -14.49 -10.91 -16.37
CA LYS A 257 -15.70 -11.54 -16.92
C LYS A 257 -16.56 -12.23 -15.87
N GLU A 258 -15.96 -12.78 -14.82
CA GLU A 258 -16.61 -13.64 -13.86
C GLU A 258 -16.72 -13.01 -12.47
N ILE A 259 -15.72 -12.20 -12.04
CA ILE A 259 -15.70 -11.62 -10.69
C ILE A 259 -16.24 -10.18 -10.68
N MET A 260 -15.66 -9.28 -11.51
CA MET A 260 -16.05 -7.87 -11.50
C MET A 260 -17.53 -7.61 -11.77
N PRO A 261 -18.25 -8.39 -12.61
CA PRO A 261 -19.68 -8.15 -12.84
C PRO A 261 -20.55 -8.27 -11.60
N ALA A 262 -20.13 -9.07 -10.60
CA ALA A 262 -20.85 -9.23 -9.34
C ALA A 262 -20.86 -7.94 -8.48
N PHE A 263 -19.96 -7.00 -8.75
CA PHE A 263 -19.77 -5.75 -7.98
C PHE A 263 -20.08 -4.48 -8.79
N LYS A 264 -20.55 -4.63 -10.02
CA LYS A 264 -21.04 -3.49 -10.81
C LYS A 264 -22.43 -3.13 -10.34
N SER A 265 -22.58 -2.05 -9.59
CA SER A 265 -23.86 -1.36 -9.35
C SER A 265 -24.23 -0.49 -10.53
#